data_a54a051b644916ca4c8c5351f691da7c
#
_entry.id   a54a051b644916ca4c8c5351f691da7c
#
_cell.length_a   1.000
_cell.length_b   1.000
_cell.length_c   1.000
_cell.angle_alpha   90.00
_cell.angle_beta   90.00
_cell.angle_gamma   90.00
#
_symmetry.space_group_name_H-M   'P 1'
#
loop_
_entity.id
_entity.type
_entity.pdbx_description
1 polymer ?
#
loop_
_entity_poly.entity_id
_entity_poly.type
_entity_poly.pdbx_seq_one_letter_code
_entity_poly.pdbx_strand_id
1 'polypeptide(L)'
;TYSAAAGGPSCQPCPAGTFQLILGALGCNICEPGSYCPEGAAAALPCLAGTFSDRTDLTSAAQCDPCPAGSMCPAGSDEPTKCSPGTYSSVTNSGSCEECVKGTYNSHFGATVCAVCPSGHYSTNILSCTPCPLGEWCVEGASTGTACELEEGTTLQVGAEMEADC
;
A
#
# COMPACT_ATOMS: atom_id res chain seq x y z
N THR A 1 15.68 0.84 31.62
CA THR A 1 15.79 0.36 33.02
C THR A 1 14.90 1.19 33.93
N TYR A 2 14.21 0.56 34.85
CA TYR A 2 13.36 1.21 35.83
C TYR A 2 13.75 0.80 37.27
N SER A 3 13.34 1.58 38.27
CA SER A 3 13.50 1.22 39.68
C SER A 3 12.16 0.69 40.23
N ALA A 4 12.17 -0.48 40.83
CA ALA A 4 10.99 -1.08 41.47
C ALA A 4 10.49 -0.35 42.74
N ALA A 5 11.32 0.56 43.31
CA ALA A 5 10.98 1.40 44.46
C ALA A 5 11.75 2.70 44.41
N ALA A 6 11.13 3.79 44.92
CA ALA A 6 11.83 5.08 45.08
C ALA A 6 13.02 4.91 46.03
N GLY A 7 14.26 5.11 45.55
CA GLY A 7 15.49 4.94 46.32
C GLY A 7 16.02 3.51 46.43
N GLY A 8 15.52 2.57 45.61
CA GLY A 8 16.05 1.19 45.55
C GLY A 8 17.47 1.14 44.97
N PRO A 9 18.32 0.19 45.41
CA PRO A 9 19.74 0.13 45.08
C PRO A 9 20.06 -0.36 43.66
N SER A 10 19.08 -0.81 42.86
CA SER A 10 19.30 -1.32 41.52
C SER A 10 18.15 -0.99 40.56
N CYS A 11 18.51 -0.49 39.38
CA CYS A 11 17.57 -0.38 38.26
C CYS A 11 17.50 -1.75 37.55
N GLN A 12 16.28 -2.22 37.26
CA GLN A 12 16.06 -3.45 36.51
C GLN A 12 15.74 -3.12 35.04
N PRO A 13 16.09 -3.99 34.07
CA PRO A 13 15.62 -3.84 32.71
C PRO A 13 14.11 -4.02 32.62
N CYS A 14 13.45 -3.33 31.71
CA CYS A 14 12.05 -3.57 31.43
C CYS A 14 11.85 -4.99 30.89
N PRO A 15 10.82 -5.71 31.35
CA PRO A 15 10.45 -6.97 30.74
C PRO A 15 10.17 -6.83 29.24
N ALA A 16 10.39 -7.89 28.47
CA ALA A 16 10.01 -7.92 27.07
C ALA A 16 8.51 -7.58 26.89
N GLY A 17 8.17 -6.86 25.82
CA GLY A 17 6.84 -6.28 25.60
C GLY A 17 6.62 -4.93 26.29
N THR A 18 7.64 -4.42 27.01
CA THR A 18 7.55 -3.11 27.69
C THR A 18 8.82 -2.27 27.46
N PHE A 19 8.71 -0.96 27.64
CA PHE A 19 9.83 -0.05 27.50
C PHE A 19 9.81 1.07 28.55
N GLN A 20 10.94 1.76 28.73
CA GLN A 20 11.00 2.96 29.57
C GLN A 20 12.11 3.91 29.10
N LEU A 21 11.70 5.09 28.67
CA LEU A 21 12.60 6.13 28.19
C LEU A 21 13.24 6.91 29.34
N ILE A 22 12.51 7.10 30.45
CA ILE A 22 12.93 7.95 31.58
C ILE A 22 13.76 7.12 32.55
N LEU A 23 14.99 7.58 32.80
CA LEU A 23 15.85 6.98 33.82
C LEU A 23 15.28 7.21 35.21
N GLY A 24 15.23 6.15 36.05
CA GLY A 24 14.71 6.22 37.42
C GLY A 24 13.19 6.21 37.50
N ALA A 25 12.48 5.92 36.42
CA ALA A 25 11.04 5.71 36.46
C ALA A 25 10.68 4.50 37.35
N LEU A 26 9.47 4.51 37.94
CA LEU A 26 8.98 3.46 38.83
C LEU A 26 8.30 2.28 38.11
N GLY A 27 8.26 2.29 36.79
CA GLY A 27 7.64 1.22 35.98
C GLY A 27 7.98 1.33 34.51
N CYS A 28 7.58 0.33 33.74
CA CYS A 28 7.73 0.28 32.28
C CYS A 28 6.36 0.47 31.62
N ASN A 29 6.35 1.12 30.46
CA ASN A 29 5.17 1.30 29.62
C ASN A 29 4.99 0.08 28.72
N ILE A 30 3.75 -0.31 28.43
CA ILE A 30 3.42 -1.37 27.48
C ILE A 30 3.77 -0.88 26.07
N CYS A 31 4.29 -1.76 25.25
CA CYS A 31 4.46 -1.52 23.82
C CYS A 31 3.11 -1.35 23.14
N GLU A 32 2.93 -0.25 22.39
CA GLU A 32 1.71 0.03 21.65
C GLU A 32 1.61 -0.81 20.38
N PRO A 33 0.41 -0.99 19.80
CA PRO A 33 0.25 -1.61 18.50
C PRO A 33 1.19 -1.00 17.43
N GLY A 34 1.56 -1.77 16.44
CA GLY A 34 2.53 -1.37 15.44
C GLY A 34 3.98 -1.39 15.90
N SER A 35 4.25 -1.84 17.15
CA SER A 35 5.59 -1.80 17.75
C SER A 35 5.93 -3.08 18.51
N TYR A 36 7.21 -3.31 18.73
CA TYR A 36 7.73 -4.38 19.59
C TYR A 36 8.77 -3.85 20.57
N CYS A 37 8.91 -4.48 21.72
CA CYS A 37 9.85 -4.10 22.76
C CYS A 37 10.64 -5.32 23.24
N PRO A 38 11.91 -5.49 22.87
CA PRO A 38 12.77 -6.50 23.48
C PRO A 38 13.03 -6.18 24.95
N GLU A 39 13.52 -7.16 25.70
CA GLU A 39 13.92 -6.96 27.10
C GLU A 39 14.88 -5.79 27.24
N GLY A 40 14.63 -4.92 28.18
CA GLY A 40 15.44 -3.72 28.45
C GLY A 40 15.26 -2.59 27.44
N ALA A 41 14.22 -2.63 26.61
CA ALA A 41 13.95 -1.58 25.63
C ALA A 41 13.85 -0.20 26.29
N ALA A 42 14.53 0.78 25.71
CA ALA A 42 14.44 2.18 26.09
C ALA A 42 13.28 2.90 25.38
N ALA A 43 12.86 2.37 24.23
CA ALA A 43 11.73 2.88 23.44
C ALA A 43 11.06 1.72 22.70
N ALA A 44 9.80 1.90 22.33
CA ALA A 44 9.12 1.01 21.39
C ALA A 44 9.79 1.09 20.01
N LEU A 45 10.02 -0.06 19.39
CA LEU A 45 10.60 -0.19 18.05
C LEU A 45 9.47 -0.50 17.07
N PRO A 46 9.32 0.26 15.98
CA PRO A 46 8.23 0.04 15.03
C PRO A 46 8.38 -1.29 14.29
N CYS A 47 7.28 -1.95 13.97
CA CYS A 47 7.23 -2.98 12.96
C CYS A 47 7.80 -2.42 11.65
N LEU A 48 8.58 -3.22 10.93
CA LEU A 48 9.20 -2.79 9.67
C LEU A 48 8.13 -2.53 8.61
N ALA A 49 8.43 -1.65 7.65
CA ALA A 49 7.58 -1.45 6.50
C ALA A 49 7.29 -2.80 5.81
N GLY A 50 6.04 -3.03 5.44
CA GLY A 50 5.56 -4.30 4.93
C GLY A 50 5.01 -5.24 6.01
N THR A 51 5.09 -4.86 7.30
CA THR A 51 4.53 -5.62 8.41
C THR A 51 3.69 -4.73 9.33
N PHE A 52 2.80 -5.33 10.12
CA PHE A 52 1.92 -4.62 11.06
C PHE A 52 1.68 -5.46 12.32
N SER A 53 1.10 -4.89 13.35
CA SER A 53 0.54 -5.63 14.46
C SER A 53 -0.46 -4.81 15.25
N ASP A 54 -1.64 -5.36 15.50
CA ASP A 54 -2.66 -4.82 16.41
C ASP A 54 -2.42 -5.17 17.88
N ARG A 55 -1.38 -5.96 18.17
CA ARG A 55 -1.04 -6.45 19.52
C ARG A 55 -0.13 -5.49 20.26
N THR A 56 -0.23 -5.50 21.59
CA THR A 56 0.52 -4.63 22.51
C THR A 56 1.69 -5.32 23.21
N ASP A 57 1.89 -6.62 23.01
CA ASP A 57 2.82 -7.44 23.78
C ASP A 57 3.99 -8.00 22.99
N LEU A 58 4.26 -7.46 21.81
CA LEU A 58 5.31 -7.96 20.96
C LEU A 58 6.70 -7.73 21.58
N THR A 59 7.53 -8.76 21.50
CA THR A 59 8.89 -8.76 22.05
C THR A 59 9.98 -8.71 21.00
N SER A 60 9.62 -8.97 19.72
CA SER A 60 10.56 -8.96 18.59
C SER A 60 9.88 -8.62 17.28
N ALA A 61 10.64 -8.13 16.31
CA ALA A 61 10.15 -7.83 14.96
C ALA A 61 9.55 -9.05 14.23
N ALA A 62 9.99 -10.26 14.56
CA ALA A 62 9.49 -11.49 13.95
C ALA A 62 8.02 -11.81 14.31
N GLN A 63 7.45 -11.10 15.26
CA GLN A 63 6.06 -11.26 15.68
C GLN A 63 5.11 -10.26 14.99
N CYS A 64 5.66 -9.31 14.21
CA CYS A 64 4.84 -8.47 13.34
C CYS A 64 4.32 -9.31 12.18
N ASP A 65 3.03 -9.18 11.86
CA ASP A 65 2.35 -9.94 10.82
C ASP A 65 2.64 -9.36 9.43
N PRO A 66 2.69 -10.19 8.38
CA PRO A 66 2.90 -9.72 7.02
C PRO A 66 1.71 -8.91 6.51
N CYS A 67 1.98 -7.76 5.88
CA CYS A 67 0.96 -6.98 5.19
C CYS A 67 0.34 -7.80 4.06
N PRO A 68 -1.00 -7.92 3.97
CA PRO A 68 -1.64 -8.68 2.91
C PRO A 68 -1.53 -7.97 1.55
N ALA A 69 -1.58 -8.73 0.46
CA ALA A 69 -1.68 -8.18 -0.89
C ALA A 69 -2.93 -7.27 -1.01
N GLY A 70 -2.87 -6.25 -1.84
CA GLY A 70 -3.91 -5.23 -1.95
C GLY A 70 -3.85 -4.17 -0.85
N SER A 71 -2.88 -4.26 0.07
CA SER A 71 -2.70 -3.30 1.16
C SER A 71 -1.25 -2.85 1.29
N MET A 72 -1.04 -1.76 1.99
CA MET A 72 0.26 -1.28 2.40
C MET A 72 0.34 -1.16 3.92
N CYS A 73 1.51 -1.39 4.47
CA CYS A 73 1.82 -1.20 5.88
C CYS A 73 3.14 -0.42 5.99
N PRO A 74 3.10 0.91 6.07
CA PRO A 74 4.26 1.71 6.46
C PRO A 74 4.86 1.24 7.78
N ALA A 75 6.11 1.62 8.06
CA ALA A 75 6.74 1.27 9.34
C ALA A 75 5.90 1.77 10.53
N GLY A 76 5.65 0.89 11.50
CA GLY A 76 4.85 1.20 12.68
C GLY A 76 3.34 1.06 12.48
N SER A 77 2.89 0.40 11.41
CA SER A 77 1.46 0.15 11.19
C SER A 77 0.89 -0.80 12.25
N ASP A 78 -0.25 -0.43 12.79
CA ASP A 78 -1.09 -1.25 13.66
C ASP A 78 -2.10 -2.09 12.86
N GLU A 79 -2.50 -1.63 11.67
CA GLU A 79 -3.40 -2.33 10.75
C GLU A 79 -2.98 -2.12 9.28
N PRO A 80 -3.37 -3.04 8.38
CA PRO A 80 -3.14 -2.86 6.96
C PRO A 80 -4.05 -1.79 6.36
N THR A 81 -3.47 -0.85 5.62
CA THR A 81 -4.21 0.15 4.85
C THR A 81 -4.41 -0.33 3.41
N LYS A 82 -5.66 -0.46 2.97
CA LYS A 82 -5.97 -0.87 1.59
C LYS A 82 -5.44 0.15 0.58
N CYS A 83 -4.87 -0.36 -0.51
CA CYS A 83 -4.48 0.48 -1.65
C CYS A 83 -5.69 1.27 -2.17
N SER A 84 -5.50 2.56 -2.42
CA SER A 84 -6.54 3.45 -2.96
C SER A 84 -6.83 3.15 -4.43
N PRO A 85 -7.99 3.56 -4.97
CA PRO A 85 -8.24 3.53 -6.41
C PRO A 85 -7.09 4.15 -7.19
N GLY A 86 -6.73 3.54 -8.33
CA GLY A 86 -5.57 3.92 -9.13
C GLY A 86 -4.25 3.31 -8.66
N THR A 87 -4.26 2.60 -7.53
CA THR A 87 -3.06 1.94 -6.98
C THR A 87 -3.33 0.47 -6.65
N TYR A 88 -2.28 -0.32 -6.54
CA TYR A 88 -2.35 -1.74 -6.25
C TYR A 88 -1.15 -2.23 -5.45
N SER A 89 -1.26 -3.42 -4.88
CA SER A 89 -0.13 -4.17 -4.31
C SER A 89 -0.28 -5.65 -4.64
N SER A 90 0.54 -6.16 -5.55
CA SER A 90 0.46 -7.54 -6.04
C SER A 90 1.03 -8.58 -5.08
N VAL A 91 1.81 -8.14 -4.10
CA VAL A 91 2.55 -9.01 -3.17
C VAL A 91 2.19 -8.71 -1.72
N THR A 92 2.45 -9.67 -0.86
CA THR A 92 2.44 -9.46 0.59
C THR A 92 3.70 -8.70 1.03
N ASN A 93 3.73 -8.22 2.26
CA ASN A 93 4.85 -7.45 2.84
C ASN A 93 5.14 -6.11 2.13
N SER A 94 4.15 -5.49 1.51
CA SER A 94 4.30 -4.18 0.89
C SER A 94 4.22 -3.04 1.91
N GLY A 95 5.21 -2.17 1.91
CA GLY A 95 5.21 -0.92 2.69
C GLY A 95 4.48 0.24 1.99
N SER A 96 4.20 0.10 0.69
CA SER A 96 3.51 1.11 -0.13
C SER A 96 2.74 0.44 -1.26
N CYS A 97 1.73 1.13 -1.80
CA CYS A 97 1.05 0.71 -3.03
C CYS A 97 1.73 1.32 -4.26
N GLU A 98 1.67 0.60 -5.38
CA GLU A 98 2.17 1.04 -6.69
C GLU A 98 1.04 1.67 -7.50
N GLU A 99 1.34 2.69 -8.30
CA GLU A 99 0.36 3.31 -9.20
C GLU A 99 0.16 2.46 -10.47
N CYS A 100 -1.09 2.42 -10.95
CA CYS A 100 -1.39 1.86 -12.26
C CYS A 100 -0.64 2.64 -13.35
N VAL A 101 -0.10 1.93 -14.34
CA VAL A 101 0.51 2.57 -15.51
C VAL A 101 -0.55 3.01 -16.51
N LYS A 102 -0.21 3.96 -17.37
CA LYS A 102 -1.10 4.40 -18.48
C LYS A 102 -1.56 3.22 -19.31
N GLY A 103 -2.80 3.24 -19.75
CA GLY A 103 -3.45 2.11 -20.42
C GLY A 103 -4.01 1.04 -19.48
N THR A 104 -3.78 1.21 -18.17
CA THR A 104 -4.37 0.36 -17.11
C THR A 104 -5.07 1.22 -16.07
N TYR A 105 -5.99 0.64 -15.33
CA TYR A 105 -6.79 1.34 -14.32
C TYR A 105 -7.18 0.44 -13.16
N ASN A 106 -7.54 1.07 -12.06
CA ASN A 106 -8.20 0.43 -10.94
C ASN A 106 -9.16 1.42 -10.25
N SER A 107 -10.43 1.09 -10.17
CA SER A 107 -11.45 1.94 -9.54
C SER A 107 -11.81 1.53 -8.10
N HIS A 108 -11.18 0.49 -7.56
CA HIS A 108 -11.54 -0.11 -6.27
C HIS A 108 -10.42 -0.02 -5.24
N PHE A 109 -10.79 -0.01 -3.97
CA PHE A 109 -9.82 -0.15 -2.89
C PHE A 109 -9.32 -1.60 -2.77
N GLY A 110 -8.05 -1.76 -2.40
CA GLY A 110 -7.48 -3.07 -2.10
C GLY A 110 -7.16 -3.92 -3.33
N ALA A 111 -6.93 -3.30 -4.47
CA ALA A 111 -6.57 -4.01 -5.69
C ALA A 111 -5.18 -4.66 -5.57
N THR A 112 -5.07 -5.85 -6.16
CA THR A 112 -3.80 -6.58 -6.30
C THR A 112 -3.20 -6.47 -7.70
N VAL A 113 -3.95 -5.92 -8.64
CA VAL A 113 -3.54 -5.70 -10.04
C VAL A 113 -4.37 -4.57 -10.63
N CYS A 114 -3.82 -3.86 -11.61
CA CYS A 114 -4.57 -2.92 -12.43
C CYS A 114 -5.14 -3.66 -13.65
N ALA A 115 -6.41 -3.39 -13.99
CA ALA A 115 -7.05 -3.91 -15.19
C ALA A 115 -6.53 -3.17 -16.43
N VAL A 116 -6.34 -3.88 -17.54
CA VAL A 116 -5.96 -3.29 -18.81
C VAL A 116 -7.21 -2.70 -19.47
N CYS A 117 -7.09 -1.54 -20.12
CA CYS A 117 -8.17 -0.99 -20.92
C CYS A 117 -8.46 -1.91 -22.12
N PRO A 118 -9.72 -2.30 -22.35
CA PRO A 118 -10.08 -3.10 -23.50
C PRO A 118 -9.85 -2.33 -24.82
N SER A 119 -9.79 -3.05 -25.93
CA SER A 119 -9.77 -2.43 -27.26
C SER A 119 -10.97 -1.48 -27.44
N GLY A 120 -10.84 -0.46 -28.26
CA GLY A 120 -11.81 0.63 -28.40
C GLY A 120 -11.84 1.63 -27.24
N HIS A 121 -10.99 1.45 -26.23
CA HIS A 121 -10.86 2.35 -25.08
C HIS A 121 -9.39 2.69 -24.79
N TYR A 122 -9.19 3.83 -24.15
CA TYR A 122 -7.86 4.27 -23.68
C TYR A 122 -7.96 4.84 -22.27
N SER A 123 -6.81 4.94 -21.58
CA SER A 123 -6.74 5.55 -20.26
C SER A 123 -5.61 6.56 -20.15
N THR A 124 -5.97 7.81 -19.94
CA THR A 124 -5.04 8.88 -19.56
C THR A 124 -4.94 9.04 -18.05
N ASN A 125 -5.88 8.45 -17.30
CA ASN A 125 -5.92 8.46 -15.84
C ASN A 125 -5.91 7.01 -15.32
N ILE A 126 -5.51 6.84 -14.07
CA ILE A 126 -5.36 5.53 -13.43
C ILE A 126 -6.67 4.96 -12.84
N LEU A 127 -7.80 5.62 -13.05
CA LEU A 127 -9.08 5.27 -12.40
C LEU A 127 -10.09 4.63 -13.34
N SER A 128 -10.04 4.95 -14.64
CA SER A 128 -11.04 4.48 -15.62
C SER A 128 -10.52 4.48 -17.05
N CYS A 129 -11.16 3.69 -17.90
CA CYS A 129 -10.99 3.74 -19.35
C CYS A 129 -12.10 4.56 -19.99
N THR A 130 -11.77 5.27 -21.04
CA THR A 130 -12.69 6.11 -21.84
C THR A 130 -12.75 5.56 -23.25
N PRO A 131 -13.93 5.50 -23.90
CA PRO A 131 -14.00 5.12 -25.31
C PRO A 131 -13.14 6.03 -26.19
N CYS A 132 -12.53 5.47 -27.20
CA CYS A 132 -11.79 6.21 -28.21
C CYS A 132 -12.68 7.25 -28.88
N PRO A 133 -12.20 8.49 -29.06
CA PRO A 133 -12.96 9.54 -29.72
C PRO A 133 -13.17 9.25 -31.21
N LEU A 134 -14.08 10.00 -31.82
CA LEU A 134 -14.28 9.93 -33.26
C LEU A 134 -12.99 10.26 -34.03
N GLY A 135 -12.66 9.43 -35.00
CA GLY A 135 -11.47 9.61 -35.82
C GLY A 135 -10.19 9.04 -35.20
N GLU A 136 -10.34 8.27 -34.13
CA GLU A 136 -9.25 7.55 -33.50
C GLU A 136 -9.65 6.10 -33.19
N TRP A 137 -8.71 5.19 -33.19
CA TRP A 137 -8.86 3.81 -32.77
C TRP A 137 -7.88 3.46 -31.65
N CYS A 138 -8.22 2.48 -30.83
CA CYS A 138 -7.45 2.11 -29.65
C CYS A 138 -7.29 0.60 -29.53
N VAL A 139 -6.05 0.15 -29.47
CA VAL A 139 -5.72 -1.23 -29.09
C VAL A 139 -5.91 -1.46 -27.60
N GLU A 140 -5.96 -2.71 -27.20
CA GLU A 140 -5.92 -3.10 -25.79
C GLU A 140 -4.73 -2.47 -25.08
N GLY A 141 -4.96 -1.88 -23.91
CA GLY A 141 -3.93 -1.20 -23.13
C GLY A 141 -3.50 0.16 -23.67
N ALA A 142 -4.28 0.76 -24.56
CA ALA A 142 -3.96 2.08 -25.11
C ALA A 142 -3.97 3.16 -24.02
N SER A 143 -2.98 4.03 -24.07
CA SER A 143 -2.92 5.27 -23.26
C SER A 143 -3.38 6.50 -24.01
N THR A 144 -3.48 6.39 -25.34
CA THR A 144 -3.96 7.42 -26.29
C THR A 144 -4.58 6.72 -27.48
N GLY A 145 -5.48 7.39 -28.17
CA GLY A 145 -5.97 6.93 -29.46
C GLY A 145 -4.92 7.12 -30.57
N THR A 146 -5.05 6.33 -31.62
CA THR A 146 -4.31 6.48 -32.87
C THR A 146 -5.26 7.05 -33.92
N ALA A 147 -4.84 8.11 -34.64
CA ALA A 147 -5.69 8.74 -35.65
C ALA A 147 -5.99 7.76 -36.78
N CYS A 148 -7.26 7.76 -37.23
CA CYS A 148 -7.67 7.03 -38.42
C CYS A 148 -7.09 7.67 -39.68
N GLU A 149 -6.56 6.88 -40.64
CA GLU A 149 -6.27 7.36 -41.96
C GLU A 149 -7.58 7.47 -42.75
N LEU A 150 -8.10 8.69 -42.88
CA LEU A 150 -9.39 8.96 -43.56
C LEU A 150 -9.24 8.84 -45.08
N GLU A 151 -9.84 7.80 -45.64
CA GLU A 151 -10.13 7.76 -47.08
C GLU A 151 -11.53 8.36 -47.35
N GLU A 152 -11.78 8.87 -48.56
CA GLU A 152 -13.10 9.39 -48.91
C GLU A 152 -14.17 8.31 -48.78
N GLY A 153 -15.15 8.53 -47.85
CA GLY A 153 -16.27 7.65 -47.63
C GLY A 153 -16.23 6.84 -46.33
N THR A 154 -15.21 7.01 -45.48
CA THR A 154 -15.14 6.37 -44.13
C THR A 154 -16.17 6.95 -43.18
N THR A 155 -16.89 6.07 -42.49
CA THR A 155 -17.79 6.46 -41.39
C THR A 155 -17.04 6.34 -40.05
N LEU A 156 -16.85 7.47 -39.38
CA LEU A 156 -16.21 7.51 -38.06
C LEU A 156 -17.16 6.97 -37.01
N GLN A 157 -16.65 6.15 -36.10
CA GLN A 157 -17.40 5.71 -34.92
C GLN A 157 -16.59 5.88 -33.63
N VAL A 158 -17.30 6.06 -32.51
CA VAL A 158 -16.69 6.12 -31.18
C VAL A 158 -16.34 4.71 -30.73
N GLY A 159 -15.15 4.53 -30.15
CA GLY A 159 -14.75 3.23 -29.62
C GLY A 159 -14.23 2.27 -30.66
N ALA A 160 -13.69 2.77 -31.79
CA ALA A 160 -13.04 1.93 -32.78
C ALA A 160 -11.87 1.13 -32.16
N GLU A 161 -11.83 -0.16 -32.45
CA GLU A 161 -10.84 -1.10 -31.88
C GLU A 161 -9.63 -1.26 -32.76
N MET A 162 -9.78 -1.08 -34.06
CA MET A 162 -8.74 -1.17 -35.08
C MET A 162 -8.97 -0.14 -36.18
N GLU A 163 -7.95 0.12 -36.98
CA GLU A 163 -8.01 1.08 -38.06
C GLU A 163 -9.15 0.80 -39.08
N ALA A 164 -9.48 -0.47 -39.31
CA ALA A 164 -10.55 -0.86 -40.19
C ALA A 164 -11.96 -0.48 -39.72
N ASP A 165 -12.12 -0.11 -38.42
CA ASP A 165 -13.36 0.34 -37.81
C ASP A 165 -13.52 1.88 -37.90
N CYS A 166 -12.52 2.55 -38.42
CA CYS A 166 -12.54 3.95 -38.74
C CYS A 166 -13.40 4.20 -40.02
#